data_2a60d9aab2e572ca14bce62da4ff2ad5
#
_entry.id   2a60d9aab2e572ca14bce62da4ff2ad5
#
_cell.length_a   1.000
_cell.length_b   1.000
_cell.length_c   1.000
_cell.angle_alpha   90.00
_cell.angle_beta   90.00
_cell.angle_gamma   90.00
#
_symmetry.space_group_name_H-M   'P 1'
#
loop_
_entity.id
_entity.type
_entity.pdbx_description
1 polymer ?
#
loop_
_entity_poly.entity_id
_entity_poly.type
_entity_poly.pdbx_seq_one_letter_code
_entity_poly.pdbx_strand_id
1 'polypeptide(L)'
;ALTGINMDSKLRDHVIEELFKIPEVREISEVTGRFDILVTLYAKNLDEMHRLISEKLGRIEGVQRSESFIEMKRTTKPMPYMPYKPVK
;
A
#
# COMPACT_ATOMS: atom_id res chain seq x y z
N ALA A 1 -4.81 4.64 -4.16
CA ALA A 1 -4.86 4.69 -2.69
C ALA A 1 -3.65 4.00 -2.09
N LEU A 2 -3.28 4.43 -0.92
CA LEU A 2 -2.17 3.90 -0.16
C LEU A 2 -2.71 3.16 1.06
N THR A 3 -2.27 1.94 1.29
CA THR A 3 -2.69 1.15 2.43
C THR A 3 -1.48 0.72 3.24
N GLY A 4 -1.49 1.08 4.52
CA GLY A 4 -0.49 0.59 5.46
C GLY A 4 -0.96 -0.72 6.07
N ILE A 5 -0.06 -1.68 6.16
CA ILE A 5 -0.39 -3.00 6.68
C ILE A 5 0.59 -3.38 7.79
N ASN A 6 0.02 -3.86 8.90
CA ASN A 6 0.79 -4.55 9.93
C ASN A 6 0.56 -6.04 9.78
N MET A 7 1.59 -6.81 9.90
CA MET A 7 1.52 -8.24 9.69
C MET A 7 2.37 -9.00 10.68
N ASP A 8 2.08 -10.29 10.79
CA ASP A 8 2.93 -11.21 11.52
C ASP A 8 4.25 -11.36 10.77
N SER A 9 5.35 -11.01 11.40
CA SER A 9 6.66 -11.04 10.74
C SER A 9 7.04 -12.45 10.26
N LYS A 10 6.50 -13.47 10.86
CA LYS A 10 6.75 -14.85 10.43
C LYS A 10 6.07 -15.19 9.11
N LEU A 11 5.04 -14.42 8.76
CA LEU A 11 4.28 -14.63 7.54
C LEU A 11 4.55 -13.55 6.50
N ARG A 12 5.61 -12.77 6.67
CA ARG A 12 5.95 -11.67 5.77
C ARG A 12 6.00 -12.10 4.30
N ASP A 13 6.74 -13.14 4.01
CA ASP A 13 6.88 -13.58 2.62
C ASP A 13 5.56 -14.04 2.04
N HIS A 14 4.76 -14.73 2.84
CA HIS A 14 3.43 -15.15 2.43
C HIS A 14 2.52 -13.97 2.13
N VAL A 15 2.53 -12.97 3.01
CA VAL A 15 1.69 -11.79 2.82
C VAL A 15 2.08 -11.05 1.54
N ILE A 16 3.37 -10.85 1.33
CA ILE A 16 3.84 -10.15 0.14
C ILE A 16 3.48 -10.95 -1.12
N GLU A 17 3.65 -12.25 -1.09
CA GLU A 17 3.31 -13.09 -2.23
C GLU A 17 1.81 -13.02 -2.55
N GLU A 18 0.95 -13.07 -1.54
CA GLU A 18 -0.48 -12.99 -1.76
C GLU A 18 -0.91 -11.61 -2.25
N LEU A 19 -0.31 -10.56 -1.72
CA LEU A 19 -0.57 -9.21 -2.21
C LEU A 19 -0.18 -9.07 -3.67
N PHE A 20 0.93 -9.66 -4.05
CA PHE A 20 1.43 -9.56 -5.41
C PHE A 20 0.49 -10.20 -6.43
N LYS A 21 -0.31 -11.15 -6.00
CA LYS A 21 -1.30 -11.80 -6.86
C LYS A 21 -2.53 -10.95 -7.13
N ILE A 22 -2.75 -9.91 -6.37
CA ILE A 22 -3.93 -9.06 -6.50
C ILE A 22 -3.71 -8.08 -7.65
N PRO A 23 -4.56 -8.12 -8.70
CA PRO A 23 -4.33 -7.27 -9.88
C PRO A 23 -4.29 -5.78 -9.59
N GLU A 24 -5.05 -5.32 -8.62
CA GLU A 24 -5.13 -3.90 -8.26
C GLU A 24 -3.92 -3.41 -7.50
N VAL A 25 -3.06 -4.30 -7.03
CA VAL A 25 -1.83 -3.92 -6.33
C VAL A 25 -0.78 -3.48 -7.34
N ARG A 26 -0.26 -2.29 -7.17
CA ARG A 26 0.74 -1.72 -8.07
C ARG A 26 2.14 -1.76 -7.48
N GLU A 27 2.27 -1.45 -6.21
CA GLU A 27 3.56 -1.40 -5.56
C GLU A 27 3.43 -1.89 -4.13
N ILE A 28 4.46 -2.55 -3.66
CA ILE A 28 4.58 -2.99 -2.27
C ILE A 28 5.91 -2.49 -1.76
N SER A 29 5.89 -1.68 -0.71
CA SER A 29 7.11 -1.15 -0.09
C SER A 29 7.22 -1.67 1.32
N GLU A 30 8.36 -2.23 1.67
CA GLU A 30 8.65 -2.61 3.04
C GLU A 30 9.23 -1.39 3.74
N VAL A 31 8.65 -1.04 4.88
CA VAL A 31 8.98 0.20 5.57
C VAL A 31 9.23 -0.06 7.05
N THR A 32 9.82 0.92 7.70
CA THR A 32 9.94 0.92 9.15
C THR A 32 9.03 2.00 9.70
N GLY A 33 8.53 1.80 10.90
CA GLY A 33 7.67 2.75 11.55
C GLY A 33 6.35 2.12 11.95
N ARG A 34 5.28 2.88 11.79
CA ARG A 34 3.96 2.44 12.24
C ARG A 34 3.43 1.22 11.48
N PHE A 35 3.78 1.09 10.23
CA PHE A 35 3.37 -0.03 9.39
C PHE A 35 4.57 -0.84 8.96
N ASP A 36 4.33 -2.10 8.66
CA ASP A 36 5.37 -3.01 8.17
C ASP A 36 5.55 -2.87 6.67
N ILE A 37 4.45 -2.70 5.95
CA ILE A 37 4.48 -2.48 4.50
C ILE A 37 3.47 -1.43 4.11
N LEU A 38 3.76 -0.77 2.99
CA LEU A 38 2.84 0.15 2.34
C LEU A 38 2.51 -0.41 0.97
N VAL A 39 1.23 -0.44 0.63
CA VAL A 39 0.76 -1.00 -0.62
C VAL A 39 0.03 0.07 -1.40
N THR A 40 0.42 0.26 -2.65
CA THR A 40 -0.29 1.16 -3.56
C THR A 40 -1.30 0.37 -4.35
N LEU A 41 -2.55 0.81 -4.28
CA LEU A 41 -3.69 0.15 -4.91
C LEU A 41 -4.37 1.05 -5.92
N TYR A 42 -4.88 0.47 -6.99
CA TYR A 42 -5.74 1.15 -7.93
C TYR A 42 -7.09 0.46 -8.02
N ALA A 43 -8.14 1.23 -7.89
CA ALA A 43 -9.51 0.77 -8.09
C ALA A 43 -10.27 1.84 -8.84
N LYS A 44 -11.36 1.44 -9.49
CA LYS A 44 -12.14 2.34 -10.34
C LYS A 44 -12.84 3.42 -9.54
N ASN A 45 -13.27 3.07 -8.34
CA ASN A 45 -14.03 3.97 -7.49
C ASN A 45 -13.85 3.58 -6.03
N LEU A 46 -14.44 4.37 -5.15
CA LEU A 46 -14.31 4.19 -3.72
C LEU A 46 -14.95 2.90 -3.23
N ASP A 47 -16.08 2.52 -3.81
CA ASP A 47 -16.77 1.29 -3.42
C ASP A 47 -15.91 0.05 -3.73
N GLU A 48 -15.31 0.03 -4.91
CA GLU A 48 -14.40 -1.06 -5.27
C GLU A 48 -13.17 -1.09 -4.37
N MET A 49 -12.66 0.08 -4.01
CA MET A 49 -11.52 0.18 -3.11
C MET A 49 -11.85 -0.44 -1.74
N HIS A 50 -13.01 -0.09 -1.18
CA HIS A 50 -13.43 -0.65 0.09
C HIS A 50 -13.62 -2.15 0.02
N ARG A 51 -14.20 -2.63 -1.07
CA ARG A 51 -14.40 -4.06 -1.27
C ARG A 51 -13.05 -4.78 -1.38
N LEU A 52 -12.13 -4.22 -2.14
CA LEU A 52 -10.81 -4.78 -2.30
C LEU A 52 -10.10 -4.93 -0.95
N ILE A 53 -10.14 -3.88 -0.15
CA ILE A 53 -9.48 -3.89 1.15
C ILE A 53 -10.11 -4.91 2.08
N SER A 54 -11.44 -4.92 2.17
CA SER A 54 -12.12 -5.81 3.12
C SER A 54 -12.15 -7.26 2.66
N GLU A 55 -12.33 -7.51 1.38
CA GLU A 55 -12.49 -8.88 0.87
C GLU A 55 -11.20 -9.54 0.45
N LYS A 56 -10.24 -8.78 -0.04
CA LYS A 56 -8.98 -9.36 -0.50
C LYS A 56 -7.85 -9.18 0.49
N LEU A 57 -7.55 -7.93 0.83
CA LEU A 57 -6.43 -7.67 1.75
C LEU A 57 -6.70 -8.23 3.15
N GLY A 58 -7.88 -7.99 3.68
CA GLY A 58 -8.21 -8.39 5.03
C GLY A 58 -8.28 -9.89 5.24
N ARG A 59 -8.33 -10.67 4.17
CA ARG A 59 -8.40 -12.14 4.25
C ARG A 59 -7.06 -12.83 4.09
N ILE A 60 -6.01 -12.08 3.83
CA ILE A 60 -4.69 -12.68 3.72
C ILE A 60 -4.21 -13.09 5.10
N GLU A 61 -3.84 -14.36 5.23
CA GLU A 61 -3.29 -14.85 6.48
C GLU A 61 -2.00 -14.11 6.81
N GLY A 62 -1.91 -13.61 8.02
CA GLY A 62 -0.76 -12.84 8.46
C GLY A 62 -1.00 -11.34 8.52
N VAL A 63 -2.02 -10.84 7.82
CA VAL A 63 -2.40 -9.43 7.92
C VAL A 63 -3.14 -9.24 9.24
N GLN A 64 -2.59 -8.39 10.10
CA GLN A 64 -3.16 -8.13 11.42
C GLN A 64 -4.00 -6.87 11.43
N ARG A 65 -3.55 -5.85 10.72
CA ARG A 65 -4.21 -4.56 10.69
C ARG A 65 -3.90 -3.87 9.38
N SER A 66 -4.88 -3.16 8.85
CA SER A 66 -4.67 -2.33 7.67
C SER A 66 -5.33 -0.97 7.86
N GLU A 67 -4.73 0.05 7.28
CA GLU A 67 -5.26 1.40 7.31
C GLU A 67 -5.05 2.00 5.93
N SER A 68 -6.14 2.46 5.33
CA SER A 68 -6.09 3.00 3.97
C SER A 68 -6.21 4.51 3.98
N PHE A 69 -5.41 5.13 3.13
CA PHE A 69 -5.40 6.57 2.94
C PHE A 69 -5.87 6.87 1.54
N ILE A 70 -6.92 7.67 1.43
CA ILE A 70 -7.46 8.06 0.14
C ILE A 70 -7.05 9.50 -0.10
N GLU A 71 -6.30 9.70 -1.17
CA GLU A 71 -5.84 11.03 -1.52
C GLU A 71 -7.02 11.86 -2.01
N MET A 72 -7.31 12.93 -1.31
CA MET A 72 -8.39 13.83 -1.69
C MET A 72 -7.89 14.94 -2.60
N LYS A 73 -6.67 15.38 -2.39
CA LYS A 73 -6.07 16.46 -3.16
C LYS A 73 -4.56 16.37 -3.07
N ARG A 74 -3.92 16.57 -4.19
CA ARG A 74 -2.46 16.67 -4.24
C ARG A 74 -2.06 18.06 -4.65
N THR A 75 -1.17 18.66 -3.88
CA THR A 75 -0.60 19.96 -4.21
C THR A 75 0.89 19.76 -4.47
N THR A 76 1.30 20.08 -5.66
CA THR A 76 2.69 19.91 -6.06
C THR A 76 3.30 21.26 -6.35
N LYS A 77 4.45 21.52 -5.76
CA LYS A 77 5.19 22.74 -6.04
C LYS A 77 6.18 22.46 -7.17
N PRO A 78 6.18 23.28 -8.23
CA PRO A 78 7.17 23.11 -9.29
C PRO A 78 8.57 23.26 -8.71
N MET A 79 9.45 22.36 -9.09
CA MET A 79 10.84 22.47 -8.68
C MET A 79 11.62 23.27 -9.71
N PRO A 80 12.49 24.19 -9.28
CA PRO A 80 13.41 24.80 -10.20
C PRO A 80 14.29 23.72 -10.82
N TYR A 81 14.83 23.98 -11.99
CA TYR A 81 15.66 23.02 -12.66
C TYR A 81 16.83 22.60 -11.78
N MET A 82 16.83 21.37 -11.37
CA MET A 82 17.93 20.73 -10.67
C MET A 82 17.86 19.25 -10.91
N PRO A 83 19.00 18.60 -11.18
CA PRO A 83 18.98 17.16 -11.29
C PRO A 83 18.52 16.56 -9.96
N TYR A 84 17.53 15.71 -10.01
CA TYR A 84 17.06 15.03 -8.83
C TYR A 84 18.06 13.94 -8.45
N LYS A 85 18.45 13.93 -7.19
CA LYS A 85 19.29 12.87 -6.65
C LYS A 85 18.58 12.24 -5.48
N PRO A 86 18.21 10.96 -5.57
CA PRO A 86 17.58 10.31 -4.43
C PRO A 86 18.52 10.28 -3.25
N VAL A 87 17.96 10.50 -2.10
CA VAL A 87 18.70 10.37 -0.85
C VAL A 87 18.72 8.92 -0.47
N LYS A 88 19.88 8.45 -0.21
CA LYS A 88 20.08 7.06 0.14
C LYS A 88 20.72 6.96 1.48
#